data_98c310ce0234122e2d59479ff06d0473
#
_entry.id   98c310ce0234122e2d59479ff06d0473
#
_cell.length_a   1.000
_cell.length_b   1.000
_cell.length_c   1.000
_cell.angle_alpha   90.00
_cell.angle_beta   90.00
_cell.angle_gamma   90.00
#
_symmetry.space_group_name_H-M   'P 1'
#
loop_
_entity.id
_entity.type
_entity.pdbx_description
1 polymer ?
#
loop_
_entity_poly.entity_id
_entity_poly.type
_entity_poly.pdbx_seq_one_letter_code
_entity_poly.pdbx_strand_id
1 'polypeptide(L)'
;MANSKSTGAFKRYATVDTAPDELGYFTDALDLREIRKSKGENRVYFSIREYEADSSGGSDTSEITITLQFKCEGDLGWQDYVPLDGSALAVGNRVILEDSGANVQWRAGVKWYNYGGGIITFGFDW
;
A
#
# COMPACT_ATOMS: atom_id res chain seq x y z
N MET A 1 12.07 11.67 -11.27
CA MET A 1 12.55 10.66 -10.33
C MET A 1 11.82 9.37 -10.59
N ALA A 2 12.26 8.28 -10.04
CA ALA A 2 11.64 6.98 -10.28
C ALA A 2 10.90 6.48 -9.04
N ASN A 3 9.85 5.70 -9.26
CA ASN A 3 9.17 5.03 -8.16
C ASN A 3 10.13 4.08 -7.45
N SER A 4 9.96 3.93 -6.15
CA SER A 4 10.88 3.15 -5.34
C SER A 4 10.16 2.40 -4.24
N LYS A 5 10.82 1.35 -3.72
CA LYS A 5 10.35 0.56 -2.61
C LYS A 5 11.39 0.58 -1.50
N SER A 6 10.91 0.56 -0.27
CA SER A 6 11.75 0.43 0.91
C SER A 6 11.31 -0.78 1.70
N THR A 7 12.27 -1.59 2.14
CA THR A 7 12.02 -2.69 3.05
C THR A 7 12.97 -2.59 4.22
N GLY A 8 12.61 -3.21 5.30
CA GLY A 8 13.43 -3.23 6.51
C GLY A 8 12.74 -4.09 7.53
N ALA A 9 13.24 -4.07 8.76
CA ALA A 9 12.61 -4.81 9.84
C ALA A 9 11.19 -4.27 10.05
N PHE A 10 10.21 -5.15 9.88
CA PHE A 10 8.81 -4.87 10.20
C PHE A 10 8.16 -3.79 9.34
N LYS A 11 8.58 -3.66 8.09
CA LYS A 11 7.97 -2.67 7.18
C LYS A 11 8.09 -3.06 5.71
N ARG A 12 7.10 -2.59 4.93
CA ARG A 12 7.09 -2.70 3.46
C ARG A 12 6.47 -1.42 2.93
N TYR A 13 7.27 -0.56 2.31
CA TYR A 13 6.81 0.73 1.80
C TYR A 13 7.03 0.84 0.30
N ALA A 14 6.26 1.73 -0.32
CA ALA A 14 6.49 2.17 -1.69
C ALA A 14 6.32 3.67 -1.77
N THR A 15 7.12 4.29 -2.64
CA THR A 15 6.99 5.71 -2.97
C THR A 15 6.68 5.79 -4.46
N VAL A 16 5.61 6.50 -4.79
CA VAL A 16 5.19 6.72 -6.18
C VAL A 16 5.29 8.21 -6.46
N ASP A 17 6.17 8.58 -7.37
CA ASP A 17 6.39 9.97 -7.78
C ASP A 17 6.22 10.18 -9.28
N THR A 18 5.97 9.12 -10.03
CA THR A 18 5.68 9.18 -11.45
C THR A 18 4.57 8.19 -11.78
N ALA A 19 3.86 8.44 -12.88
CA ALA A 19 2.79 7.53 -13.29
C ALA A 19 3.33 6.12 -13.50
N PRO A 20 2.72 5.10 -12.89
CA PRO A 20 3.14 3.72 -13.11
C PRO A 20 2.82 3.25 -14.53
N ASP A 21 3.44 2.15 -14.93
CA ASP A 21 3.09 1.47 -16.17
C ASP A 21 1.79 0.66 -16.00
N GLU A 22 1.44 -0.14 -17.02
CA GLU A 22 0.20 -0.92 -17.02
C GLU A 22 0.08 -1.89 -15.84
N LEU A 23 1.19 -2.34 -15.28
CA LEU A 23 1.20 -3.27 -14.16
C LEU A 23 0.95 -2.56 -12.83
N GLY A 24 1.02 -1.23 -12.82
CA GLY A 24 0.95 -0.47 -11.59
C GLY A 24 2.26 -0.55 -10.80
N TYR A 25 2.27 0.06 -9.63
CA TYR A 25 3.43 0.02 -8.75
C TYR A 25 2.97 -0.32 -7.34
N PHE A 26 3.42 -1.47 -6.83
CA PHE A 26 2.96 -2.01 -5.56
C PHE A 26 4.13 -2.28 -4.62
N THR A 27 3.85 -2.25 -3.31
CA THR A 27 4.80 -2.73 -2.32
C THR A 27 5.13 -4.19 -2.58
N ASP A 28 6.23 -4.67 -2.03
CA ASP A 28 6.49 -6.10 -2.00
C ASP A 28 5.41 -6.80 -1.18
N ALA A 29 5.11 -8.04 -1.53
CA ALA A 29 4.07 -8.80 -0.86
C ALA A 29 4.44 -9.04 0.60
N LEU A 30 3.44 -8.95 1.48
CA LEU A 30 3.58 -9.20 2.90
C LEU A 30 2.72 -10.40 3.26
N ASP A 31 3.37 -11.46 3.73
CA ASP A 31 2.67 -12.66 4.18
C ASP A 31 2.42 -12.56 5.69
N LEU A 32 1.16 -12.59 6.09
CA LEU A 32 0.81 -12.47 7.51
C LEU A 32 1.38 -13.61 8.36
N ARG A 33 1.69 -14.75 7.76
CA ARG A 33 2.36 -15.84 8.48
C ARG A 33 3.74 -15.43 9.00
N GLU A 34 4.44 -14.59 8.24
CA GLU A 34 5.75 -14.08 8.68
C GLU A 34 5.61 -13.20 9.91
N ILE A 35 4.55 -12.43 9.99
CA ILE A 35 4.28 -11.57 11.14
C ILE A 35 4.00 -12.41 12.38
N ARG A 36 3.19 -13.44 12.27
CA ARG A 36 2.91 -14.33 13.38
C ARG A 36 4.17 -15.00 13.91
N LYS A 37 5.06 -15.43 13.01
CA LYS A 37 6.31 -16.08 13.40
C LYS A 37 7.22 -15.12 14.16
N SER A 38 7.29 -13.88 13.75
CA SER A 38 8.23 -12.92 14.33
C SER A 38 7.69 -12.20 15.56
N LYS A 39 6.39 -12.01 15.64
CA LYS A 39 5.77 -11.18 16.69
C LYS A 39 4.75 -11.89 17.55
N GLY A 40 4.33 -13.10 17.17
CA GLY A 40 3.23 -13.77 17.85
C GLY A 40 1.87 -13.15 17.60
N GLU A 41 1.78 -12.21 16.68
CA GLU A 41 0.54 -11.52 16.33
C GLU A 41 0.26 -11.72 14.85
N ASN A 42 -0.97 -11.50 14.45
CA ASN A 42 -1.40 -11.57 13.06
C ASN A 42 -1.97 -10.24 12.57
N ARG A 43 -1.42 -9.15 13.06
CA ARG A 43 -1.91 -7.80 12.80
C ARG A 43 -0.84 -6.97 12.11
N VAL A 44 -1.26 -6.19 11.12
CA VAL A 44 -0.40 -5.26 10.41
C VAL A 44 -1.15 -3.95 10.23
N TYR A 45 -0.41 -2.87 10.20
CA TYR A 45 -0.97 -1.53 10.02
C TYR A 45 -0.59 -1.01 8.64
N PHE A 46 -1.60 -0.58 7.88
CA PHE A 46 -1.39 0.13 6.63
C PHE A 46 -1.58 1.62 6.86
N SER A 47 -0.70 2.44 6.29
CA SER A 47 -0.83 3.90 6.39
C SER A 47 -0.21 4.61 5.20
N ILE A 48 -0.68 5.83 4.97
CA ILE A 48 0.01 6.79 4.10
C ILE A 48 0.98 7.54 5.01
N ARG A 49 2.27 7.48 4.69
CA ARG A 49 3.32 8.06 5.52
C ARG A 49 3.63 9.49 5.14
N GLU A 50 3.61 9.79 3.85
CA GLU A 50 3.91 11.12 3.33
C GLU A 50 3.10 11.35 2.07
N TYR A 51 2.69 12.56 1.84
CA TYR A 51 2.11 12.99 0.59
C TYR A 51 2.53 14.42 0.30
N GLU A 52 2.96 14.65 -0.94
CA GLU A 52 3.33 15.97 -1.41
C GLU A 52 2.69 16.17 -2.76
N ALA A 53 1.73 17.11 -2.84
CA ALA A 53 1.03 17.40 -4.08
C ALA A 53 2.01 17.99 -5.10
N ASP A 54 1.70 17.86 -6.38
CA ASP A 54 2.46 18.59 -7.38
C ASP A 54 2.21 20.09 -7.24
N SER A 55 3.01 20.90 -7.94
CA SER A 55 3.00 22.36 -7.76
C SER A 55 1.68 23.02 -8.15
N SER A 56 0.81 22.34 -8.87
CA SER A 56 -0.48 22.88 -9.29
C SER A 56 -1.64 22.31 -8.50
N GLY A 57 -1.43 21.27 -7.72
CA GLY A 57 -2.48 20.47 -7.13
C GLY A 57 -2.85 20.79 -5.69
N GLY A 58 -2.08 21.57 -4.98
CA GLY A 58 -2.32 21.78 -3.55
C GLY A 58 -2.01 20.54 -2.75
N SER A 59 -2.71 20.31 -1.63
CA SER A 59 -2.44 19.21 -0.71
C SER A 59 -3.50 18.11 -0.76
N ASP A 60 -4.27 18.05 -1.84
CA ASP A 60 -5.35 17.08 -1.98
C ASP A 60 -4.81 15.71 -2.41
N THR A 61 -4.89 14.72 -1.51
CA THR A 61 -4.44 13.36 -1.80
C THR A 61 -5.42 12.58 -2.67
N SER A 62 -6.59 13.14 -2.99
CA SER A 62 -7.58 12.45 -3.82
C SER A 62 -7.13 12.26 -5.27
N GLU A 63 -6.05 12.92 -5.69
CA GLU A 63 -5.47 12.72 -7.01
C GLU A 63 -4.81 11.36 -7.18
N ILE A 64 -4.57 10.66 -6.07
CA ILE A 64 -3.96 9.33 -6.10
C ILE A 64 -4.86 8.38 -5.33
N THR A 65 -5.25 7.29 -5.98
CA THR A 65 -6.01 6.22 -5.32
C THR A 65 -5.08 5.05 -5.07
N ILE A 66 -4.99 4.64 -3.83
CA ILE A 66 -4.20 3.48 -3.43
C ILE A 66 -5.13 2.27 -3.37
N THR A 67 -4.72 1.18 -3.99
CA THR A 67 -5.46 -0.06 -3.95
C THR A 67 -4.75 -1.06 -3.05
N LEU A 68 -5.48 -1.54 -2.04
CA LEU A 68 -5.04 -2.68 -1.25
C LEU A 68 -5.45 -3.94 -1.98
N GLN A 69 -4.52 -4.87 -2.13
CA GLN A 69 -4.78 -6.15 -2.75
C GLN A 69 -4.43 -7.28 -1.82
N PHE A 70 -5.13 -8.38 -1.95
CA PHE A 70 -4.86 -9.58 -1.19
C PHE A 70 -4.80 -10.79 -2.10
N LYS A 71 -4.15 -11.83 -1.61
CA LYS A 71 -4.06 -13.11 -2.30
C LYS A 71 -4.07 -14.21 -1.26
N CYS A 72 -5.08 -15.05 -1.31
CA CYS A 72 -5.16 -16.22 -0.43
C CYS A 72 -4.38 -17.37 -1.02
N GLU A 73 -4.00 -18.32 -0.17
CA GLU A 73 -3.33 -19.52 -0.64
C GLU A 73 -4.19 -20.24 -1.68
N GLY A 74 -3.60 -20.56 -2.81
CA GLY A 74 -4.30 -21.18 -3.93
C GLY A 74 -4.86 -20.23 -4.96
N ASP A 75 -4.88 -18.94 -4.67
CA ASP A 75 -5.34 -17.95 -5.65
C ASP A 75 -4.36 -17.83 -6.82
N LEU A 76 -4.91 -17.65 -8.02
CA LEU A 76 -4.10 -17.49 -9.21
C LEU A 76 -3.59 -16.07 -9.40
N GLY A 77 -4.17 -15.09 -8.72
CA GLY A 77 -3.77 -13.70 -8.86
C GLY A 77 -4.23 -12.86 -7.71
N TRP A 78 -3.83 -11.59 -7.74
CA TRP A 78 -4.20 -10.61 -6.72
C TRP A 78 -5.61 -10.11 -6.91
N GLN A 79 -6.31 -9.90 -5.82
CA GLN A 79 -7.67 -9.37 -5.80
C GLN A 79 -7.69 -8.03 -5.10
N ASP A 80 -8.47 -7.08 -5.64
CA ASP A 80 -8.67 -5.80 -4.99
C ASP A 80 -9.50 -6.01 -3.72
N TYR A 81 -9.04 -5.43 -2.63
CA TYR A 81 -9.77 -5.46 -1.37
C TYR A 81 -10.66 -4.22 -1.27
N VAL A 82 -10.04 -3.08 -1.04
CA VAL A 82 -10.75 -1.80 -0.99
C VAL A 82 -9.84 -0.76 -1.62
N PRO A 83 -10.33 -0.03 -2.64
CA PRO A 83 -9.58 1.14 -3.08
C PRO A 83 -9.64 2.20 -1.99
N LEU A 84 -8.48 2.72 -1.63
CA LEU A 84 -8.36 3.78 -0.64
C LEU A 84 -8.07 5.08 -1.36
N ASP A 85 -9.11 5.89 -1.51
CA ASP A 85 -8.95 7.27 -1.93
C ASP A 85 -8.06 7.96 -0.90
N GLY A 86 -7.05 8.69 -1.35
CA GLY A 86 -6.17 9.39 -0.44
C GLY A 86 -6.91 10.37 0.47
N SER A 87 -8.04 10.89 0.04
CA SER A 87 -8.84 11.77 0.89
C SER A 87 -9.57 10.99 2.00
N ALA A 88 -9.77 9.69 1.84
CA ALA A 88 -10.41 8.85 2.84
C ALA A 88 -9.43 8.39 3.92
N LEU A 89 -8.14 8.45 3.66
CA LEU A 89 -7.11 8.04 4.59
C LEU A 89 -6.04 9.12 4.67
N ALA A 90 -6.19 10.02 5.63
CA ALA A 90 -5.24 11.12 5.82
C ALA A 90 -3.86 10.57 6.21
N VAL A 91 -2.83 11.34 5.89
CA VAL A 91 -1.46 11.01 6.26
C VAL A 91 -1.38 10.76 7.78
N GLY A 92 -0.77 9.65 8.16
CA GLY A 92 -0.61 9.27 9.56
C GLY A 92 -1.73 8.41 10.14
N ASN A 93 -2.89 8.35 9.50
CA ASN A 93 -3.96 7.45 9.92
C ASN A 93 -3.63 6.02 9.51
N ARG A 94 -4.13 5.06 10.26
CA ARG A 94 -3.80 3.66 10.05
C ARG A 94 -5.04 2.82 9.82
N VAL A 95 -4.90 1.83 8.95
CA VAL A 95 -5.88 0.76 8.77
C VAL A 95 -5.28 -0.51 9.32
N ILE A 96 -6.02 -1.20 10.16
CA ILE A 96 -5.56 -2.45 10.77
C ILE A 96 -6.02 -3.61 9.91
N LEU A 97 -5.08 -4.46 9.49
CA LEU A 97 -5.36 -5.65 8.73
C LEU A 97 -5.04 -6.86 9.61
N GLU A 98 -5.94 -7.82 9.65
CA GLU A 98 -5.77 -9.01 10.46
C GLU A 98 -5.88 -10.27 9.61
N ASP A 99 -5.15 -11.30 10.01
CA ASP A 99 -5.27 -12.61 9.40
C ASP A 99 -6.60 -13.24 9.80
N SER A 100 -7.39 -13.62 8.82
CA SER A 100 -8.70 -14.22 9.03
C SER A 100 -8.66 -15.74 9.10
N GLY A 101 -7.49 -16.32 9.29
CA GLY A 101 -7.34 -17.78 9.36
C GLY A 101 -6.96 -18.42 8.04
N ALA A 102 -7.04 -17.72 6.92
CA ALA A 102 -6.48 -18.15 5.65
C ALA A 102 -5.06 -17.62 5.51
N ASN A 103 -4.24 -18.29 4.72
CA ASN A 103 -2.90 -17.79 4.44
C ASN A 103 -3.02 -16.65 3.44
N VAL A 104 -2.99 -15.43 3.93
CA VAL A 104 -3.24 -14.24 3.15
C VAL A 104 -1.97 -13.44 2.98
N GLN A 105 -1.71 -13.03 1.75
CA GLN A 105 -0.67 -12.06 1.44
C GLN A 105 -1.33 -10.74 1.10
N TRP A 106 -0.67 -9.66 1.46
CA TRP A 106 -1.13 -8.30 1.20
C TRP A 106 -0.10 -7.51 0.42
N ARG A 107 -0.57 -6.61 -0.41
CA ARG A 107 0.25 -5.56 -1.00
C ARG A 107 -0.61 -4.33 -1.24
N ALA A 108 0.03 -3.20 -1.39
CA ALA A 108 -0.65 -1.93 -1.67
C ALA A 108 0.07 -1.23 -2.79
N GLY A 109 -0.68 -0.52 -3.61
CA GLY A 109 -0.05 0.18 -4.72
C GLY A 109 -0.97 1.14 -5.43
N VAL A 110 -0.43 1.72 -6.49
CA VAL A 110 -1.13 2.66 -7.34
C VAL A 110 -1.22 2.05 -8.73
N LYS A 111 -2.45 1.88 -9.22
CA LYS A 111 -2.67 1.41 -10.58
C LYS A 111 -2.34 2.52 -11.56
N TRP A 112 -1.99 2.15 -12.79
CA TRP A 112 -1.54 3.12 -13.78
C TRP A 112 -2.52 4.27 -14.01
N TYR A 113 -3.83 4.03 -13.88
CA TYR A 113 -4.86 5.04 -14.10
C TYR A 113 -5.28 5.78 -12.82
N ASN A 114 -4.67 5.47 -11.69
CA ASN A 114 -5.02 6.06 -10.39
C ASN A 114 -3.99 7.07 -9.89
N TYR A 115 -3.09 7.50 -10.75
CA TYR A 115 -2.08 8.48 -10.37
C TYR A 115 -2.37 9.81 -11.07
N GLY A 116 -2.65 10.84 -10.27
CA GLY A 116 -2.97 12.18 -10.77
C GLY A 116 -1.90 13.23 -10.55
N GLY A 117 -0.81 12.88 -9.88
CA GLY A 117 0.30 13.80 -9.64
C GLY A 117 0.80 13.78 -8.21
N GLY A 118 1.96 14.36 -7.99
CA GLY A 118 2.57 14.45 -6.66
C GLY A 118 3.44 13.26 -6.30
N ILE A 119 3.78 13.21 -5.02
CA ILE A 119 4.62 12.14 -4.45
C ILE A 119 3.88 11.57 -3.25
N ILE A 120 3.77 10.26 -3.17
CA ILE A 120 3.11 9.60 -2.06
C ILE A 120 3.94 8.42 -1.58
N THR A 121 4.08 8.29 -0.26
CA THR A 121 4.72 7.13 0.38
C THR A 121 3.70 6.46 1.27
N PHE A 122 3.56 5.16 1.10
CA PHE A 122 2.59 4.36 1.83
C PHE A 122 3.13 2.97 2.06
N GLY A 123 2.51 2.25 2.97
CA GLY A 123 2.89 0.86 3.17
C GLY A 123 2.45 0.29 4.50
N PHE A 124 3.09 -0.78 4.86
CA PHE A 124 2.73 -1.61 6.01
C PHE A 124 3.82 -1.57 7.07
N ASP A 125 3.37 -1.55 8.33
CA ASP A 125 4.21 -1.71 9.52
C ASP A 125 3.65 -2.82 10.40
N TRP A 126 4.54 -3.49 11.12
CA TRP A 126 4.10 -4.48 12.12
C TRP A 126 5.12 -4.64 13.24
#